data_0ddc2b97351f15578b0ac7ac6ba34ed2
#
_entry.id   0ddc2b97351f15578b0ac7ac6ba34ed2
#
_cell.length_a   1.000
_cell.length_b   1.000
_cell.length_c   1.000
_cell.angle_alpha   90.00
_cell.angle_beta   90.00
_cell.angle_gamma   90.00
#
_symmetry.space_group_name_H-M   'P 1'
#
loop_
_entity.id
_entity.type
_entity.pdbx_description
1 polymer ?
#
loop_
_entity_poly.entity_id
_entity_poly.type
_entity_poly.pdbx_seq_one_letter_code
_entity_poly.pdbx_strand_id
1 'polypeptide(L)'
;MKSKNCEKGNIHLIGIPSKERGIALEHSIKALDRAKNLLKYKKQVDVVIIEAQNFFVISKLGIGGSAIGKFCIEIKIDFSRKDLRKIIDIELSATVYHELAHLVRENSVGYGNTLLDSFVSEGISCFVEKSILPKRKIPYIQKIKSEQKLWAKAKKLLGKIKYNHSEWFFGSGKLPNWTGYRLGYLIVEKFTKRNIISLAELSRLNSKDILKGSKLL
;
A
#
# COMPACT_ATOMS: atom_id res chain seq x y z
N MET A 1 13.53 -23.81 4.79
CA MET A 1 12.31 -22.99 4.88
C MET A 1 11.82 -22.99 6.32
N LYS A 2 11.75 -21.86 7.04
CA LYS A 2 11.08 -21.80 8.34
C LYS A 2 9.75 -21.08 8.11
N SER A 3 8.65 -21.81 8.24
CA SER A 3 7.32 -21.24 8.36
C SER A 3 6.89 -21.34 9.83
N LYS A 4 6.23 -20.33 10.35
CA LYS A 4 5.55 -20.40 11.62
C LYS A 4 4.06 -20.25 11.32
N ASN A 5 3.31 -21.33 11.56
CA ASN A 5 1.87 -21.28 11.51
C ASN A 5 1.38 -20.34 12.62
N CYS A 6 0.71 -19.28 12.28
CA CYS A 6 -0.11 -18.54 13.22
C CYS A 6 -1.58 -18.69 12.77
N GLU A 7 -2.51 -18.64 13.70
CA GLU A 7 -3.94 -18.77 13.42
C GLU A 7 -4.47 -17.74 12.39
N LYS A 8 -3.66 -16.74 12.08
CA LYS A 8 -4.00 -15.59 11.22
C LYS A 8 -3.38 -15.64 9.82
N GLY A 9 -2.54 -16.62 9.51
CA GLY A 9 -1.82 -16.79 8.25
C GLY A 9 -0.38 -17.22 8.46
N ASN A 10 0.38 -17.45 7.37
CA ASN A 10 1.75 -17.92 7.41
C ASN A 10 2.73 -16.84 6.94
N ILE A 11 3.91 -16.78 7.56
CA ILE A 11 5.02 -15.95 7.10
C ILE A 11 6.09 -16.84 6.50
N HIS A 12 6.37 -16.64 5.23
CA HIS A 12 7.37 -17.39 4.46
C HIS A 12 8.59 -16.50 4.20
N LEU A 13 9.75 -16.88 4.72
CA LEU A 13 11.01 -16.16 4.54
C LEU A 13 11.93 -16.95 3.62
N ILE A 14 12.15 -16.44 2.40
CA ILE A 14 12.93 -17.11 1.37
C ILE A 14 14.18 -16.28 1.04
N GLY A 15 15.35 -16.88 1.20
CA GLY A 15 16.64 -16.22 0.88
C GLY A 15 17.09 -15.15 1.88
N ILE A 16 16.32 -14.80 2.88
CA ILE A 16 16.69 -13.79 3.88
C ILE A 16 17.99 -14.19 4.62
N PRO A 17 18.95 -13.27 4.81
CA PRO A 17 20.18 -13.53 5.57
C PRO A 17 19.87 -14.03 6.99
N SER A 18 20.62 -15.02 7.46
CA SER A 18 20.33 -15.73 8.73
C SER A 18 20.22 -14.79 9.93
N LYS A 19 21.07 -13.76 10.00
CA LYS A 19 21.11 -12.75 11.08
C LYS A 19 19.84 -11.88 11.13
N GLU A 20 19.15 -11.67 10.00
CA GLU A 20 17.95 -10.83 9.91
C GLU A 20 16.65 -11.63 9.98
N ARG A 21 16.71 -12.95 9.86
CA ARG A 21 15.55 -13.83 9.75
C ARG A 21 14.60 -13.74 10.95
N GLY A 22 15.17 -13.75 12.17
CA GLY A 22 14.37 -13.71 13.40
C GLY A 22 13.57 -12.42 13.54
N ILE A 23 14.23 -11.28 13.27
CA ILE A 23 13.60 -9.96 13.39
C ILE A 23 12.58 -9.72 12.26
N ALA A 24 12.89 -10.14 11.04
CA ALA A 24 11.95 -10.05 9.92
C ALA A 24 10.66 -10.84 10.19
N LEU A 25 10.80 -12.05 10.76
CA LEU A 25 9.64 -12.85 11.17
C LEU A 25 8.81 -12.14 12.24
N GLU A 26 9.46 -11.64 13.29
CA GLU A 26 8.79 -10.93 14.38
C GLU A 26 8.03 -9.69 13.91
N HIS A 27 8.70 -8.84 13.11
CA HIS A 27 8.08 -7.63 12.55
C HIS A 27 6.90 -7.96 11.65
N SER A 28 7.02 -8.97 10.80
CA SER A 28 5.93 -9.39 9.90
C SER A 28 4.72 -9.90 10.67
N ILE A 29 4.92 -10.74 11.68
CA ILE A 29 3.82 -11.26 12.52
C ILE A 29 3.12 -10.11 13.23
N LYS A 30 3.88 -9.24 13.92
CA LYS A 30 3.32 -8.09 14.65
C LYS A 30 2.57 -7.14 13.71
N ALA A 31 3.13 -6.87 12.53
CA ALA A 31 2.49 -6.00 11.55
C ALA A 31 1.20 -6.62 11.02
N LEU A 32 1.21 -7.89 10.64
CA LEU A 32 0.04 -8.59 10.12
C LEU A 32 -1.08 -8.60 11.17
N ASP A 33 -0.77 -8.96 12.41
CA ASP A 33 -1.73 -8.99 13.51
C ASP A 33 -2.36 -7.62 13.76
N ARG A 34 -1.52 -6.58 13.85
CA ARG A 34 -1.98 -5.21 14.08
C ARG A 34 -2.89 -4.72 12.95
N ALA A 35 -2.49 -4.95 11.70
CA ALA A 35 -3.27 -4.54 10.54
C ALA A 35 -4.60 -5.29 10.45
N LYS A 36 -4.60 -6.62 10.65
CA LYS A 36 -5.82 -7.43 10.67
C LYS A 36 -6.81 -6.96 11.73
N ASN A 37 -6.34 -6.63 12.91
CA ASN A 37 -7.19 -6.12 13.98
C ASN A 37 -7.81 -4.76 13.62
N LEU A 38 -7.01 -3.80 13.13
CA LEU A 38 -7.48 -2.46 12.77
C LEU A 38 -8.42 -2.46 11.56
N LEU A 39 -8.14 -3.32 10.59
CA LEU A 39 -8.97 -3.47 9.38
C LEU A 39 -10.12 -4.46 9.57
N LYS A 40 -10.26 -5.07 10.76
CA LYS A 40 -11.25 -6.11 11.08
C LYS A 40 -11.26 -7.23 10.01
N TYR A 41 -10.07 -7.69 9.61
CA TYR A 41 -9.90 -8.69 8.57
C TYR A 41 -9.62 -10.07 9.17
N LYS A 42 -10.56 -11.02 9.01
CA LYS A 42 -10.52 -12.34 9.67
C LYS A 42 -9.96 -13.46 8.78
N LYS A 43 -9.84 -13.25 7.46
CA LYS A 43 -9.32 -14.29 6.56
C LYS A 43 -7.84 -14.55 6.81
N GLN A 44 -7.38 -15.75 6.52
CA GLN A 44 -5.95 -16.08 6.52
C GLN A 44 -5.23 -15.30 5.41
N VAL A 45 -3.99 -14.93 5.68
CA VAL A 45 -3.13 -14.22 4.72
C VAL A 45 -1.72 -14.80 4.83
N ASP A 46 -1.21 -15.27 3.72
CA ASP A 46 0.20 -15.64 3.62
C ASP A 46 1.03 -14.42 3.23
N VAL A 47 2.14 -14.21 3.93
CA VAL A 47 3.12 -13.18 3.61
C VAL A 47 4.39 -13.86 3.15
N VAL A 48 4.80 -13.64 1.92
CA VAL A 48 6.00 -14.21 1.31
C VAL A 48 7.03 -13.11 1.16
N ILE A 49 8.17 -13.25 1.84
CA ILE A 49 9.27 -12.28 1.78
C ILE A 49 10.43 -12.93 1.03
N ILE A 50 10.85 -12.29 -0.06
CA ILE A 50 11.88 -12.79 -0.97
C ILE A 50 12.91 -11.71 -1.28
N GLU A 51 14.06 -12.13 -1.81
CA GLU A 51 15.04 -11.22 -2.37
C GLU A 51 14.51 -10.52 -3.62
N ALA A 52 14.73 -9.22 -3.70
CA ALA A 52 14.37 -8.43 -4.88
C ALA A 52 15.38 -8.67 -6.01
N GLN A 53 14.90 -9.13 -7.15
CA GLN A 53 15.68 -9.10 -8.38
C GLN A 53 15.45 -7.75 -9.10
N ASN A 54 16.47 -6.96 -9.11
CA ASN A 54 16.77 -5.68 -9.81
C ASN A 54 15.70 -4.64 -10.16
N PHE A 55 14.36 -4.85 -10.15
CA PHE A 55 13.41 -3.82 -10.59
C PHE A 55 12.09 -3.75 -9.80
N PHE A 56 11.96 -4.50 -8.73
CA PHE A 56 10.67 -4.65 -8.05
C PHE A 56 10.59 -3.99 -6.66
N VAL A 57 11.49 -3.04 -6.40
CA VAL A 57 11.51 -2.29 -5.14
C VAL A 57 11.45 -0.79 -5.40
N ILE A 58 10.91 -0.05 -4.46
CA ILE A 58 11.04 1.40 -4.44
C ILE A 58 12.49 1.70 -4.07
N SER A 59 13.29 2.14 -5.03
CA SER A 59 14.75 2.29 -4.88
C SER A 59 15.16 3.10 -3.64
N LYS A 60 14.39 4.12 -3.27
CA LYS A 60 14.62 4.91 -2.04
C LYS A 60 14.39 4.12 -0.77
N LEU A 61 13.52 3.11 -0.80
CA LEU A 61 13.13 2.33 0.38
C LEU A 61 13.82 0.96 0.42
N GLY A 62 14.27 0.43 -0.72
CA GLY A 62 14.86 -0.90 -0.82
C GLY A 62 13.86 -2.05 -0.61
N ILE A 63 12.57 -1.76 -0.72
CA ILE A 63 11.48 -2.70 -0.51
C ILE A 63 10.32 -2.36 -1.45
N GLY A 64 9.56 -3.38 -1.83
CA GLY A 64 8.30 -3.28 -2.55
C GLY A 64 7.35 -4.37 -2.10
N GLY A 65 6.05 -4.14 -2.23
CA GLY A 65 5.01 -5.10 -1.92
C GLY A 65 4.04 -5.27 -3.07
N SER A 66 3.28 -6.34 -3.02
CA SER A 66 2.15 -6.60 -3.91
C SER A 66 1.14 -7.50 -3.25
N ALA A 67 -0.12 -7.11 -3.25
CA ALA A 67 -1.22 -7.98 -2.91
C ALA A 67 -1.50 -8.93 -4.09
N ILE A 68 -1.39 -10.23 -3.88
CA ILE A 68 -1.56 -11.24 -4.92
C ILE A 68 -2.84 -12.02 -4.68
N GLY A 69 -3.77 -11.90 -5.60
CA GLY A 69 -5.09 -12.52 -5.48
C GLY A 69 -5.82 -12.05 -4.23
N LYS A 70 -6.39 -12.98 -3.45
CA LYS A 70 -7.23 -12.66 -2.29
C LYS A 70 -6.60 -12.98 -0.93
N PHE A 71 -5.43 -13.63 -0.89
CA PHE A 71 -4.92 -14.24 0.33
C PHE A 71 -3.41 -14.11 0.53
N CYS A 72 -2.67 -13.51 -0.40
CA CYS A 72 -1.21 -13.46 -0.35
C CYS A 72 -0.70 -12.03 -0.46
N ILE A 73 0.32 -11.73 0.33
CA ILE A 73 1.15 -10.54 0.23
C ILE A 73 2.55 -10.99 -0.14
N GLU A 74 3.07 -10.55 -1.28
CA GLU A 74 4.47 -10.72 -1.65
C GLU A 74 5.24 -9.46 -1.29
N ILE A 75 6.37 -9.62 -0.62
CA ILE A 75 7.28 -8.52 -0.26
C ILE A 75 8.66 -8.84 -0.81
N LYS A 76 9.21 -7.92 -1.58
CA LYS A 76 10.54 -7.97 -2.16
C LYS A 76 11.45 -7.00 -1.45
N ILE A 77 12.60 -7.48 -0.98
CA ILE A 77 13.59 -6.67 -0.25
C ILE A 77 14.93 -6.81 -0.95
N ASP A 78 15.62 -5.72 -1.17
CA ASP A 78 17.00 -5.71 -1.63
C ASP A 78 17.94 -6.07 -0.47
N PHE A 79 18.33 -7.34 -0.37
CA PHE A 79 19.17 -7.84 0.70
C PHE A 79 20.63 -7.37 0.59
N SER A 80 21.05 -6.80 -0.53
CA SER A 80 22.41 -6.26 -0.73
C SER A 80 22.61 -4.90 -0.06
N ARG A 81 21.54 -4.25 0.38
CA ARG A 81 21.60 -2.90 0.95
C ARG A 81 22.30 -2.85 2.30
N LYS A 82 23.16 -1.87 2.47
CA LYS A 82 23.88 -1.62 3.73
C LYS A 82 22.92 -1.25 4.89
N ASP A 83 21.74 -0.68 4.57
CA ASP A 83 20.70 -0.31 5.53
C ASP A 83 19.60 -1.36 5.66
N LEU A 84 19.86 -2.62 5.29
CA LEU A 84 18.91 -3.74 5.34
C LEU A 84 18.19 -3.86 6.68
N ARG A 85 18.92 -3.71 7.79
CA ARG A 85 18.34 -3.76 9.12
C ARG A 85 17.26 -2.68 9.32
N LYS A 86 17.51 -1.45 8.88
CA LYS A 86 16.53 -0.35 8.95
C LYS A 86 15.31 -0.63 8.06
N ILE A 87 15.51 -1.24 6.88
CA ILE A 87 14.42 -1.65 6.00
C ILE A 87 13.50 -2.63 6.73
N ILE A 88 14.07 -3.63 7.38
CA ILE A 88 13.31 -4.62 8.14
C ILE A 88 12.60 -3.99 9.34
N ASP A 89 13.28 -3.13 10.08
CA ASP A 89 12.72 -2.51 11.30
C ASP A 89 11.55 -1.56 11.02
N ILE A 90 11.55 -0.87 9.87
CA ILE A 90 10.59 0.20 9.58
C ILE A 90 9.72 -0.10 8.37
N GLU A 91 10.36 -0.40 7.23
CA GLU A 91 9.67 -0.44 5.95
C GLU A 91 8.88 -1.74 5.77
N LEU A 92 9.36 -2.86 6.32
CA LEU A 92 8.68 -4.14 6.23
C LEU A 92 7.28 -4.08 6.85
N SER A 93 7.16 -3.54 8.06
CA SER A 93 5.84 -3.38 8.70
C SER A 93 4.94 -2.44 7.92
N ALA A 94 5.47 -1.33 7.41
CA ALA A 94 4.73 -0.37 6.59
C ALA A 94 4.17 -1.02 5.32
N THR A 95 4.99 -1.84 4.64
CA THR A 95 4.58 -2.58 3.45
C THR A 95 3.48 -3.59 3.76
N VAL A 96 3.58 -4.33 4.87
CA VAL A 96 2.50 -5.25 5.30
C VAL A 96 1.18 -4.50 5.50
N TYR A 97 1.19 -3.32 6.13
CA TYR A 97 -0.02 -2.50 6.33
C TYR A 97 -0.64 -2.05 5.00
N HIS A 98 0.20 -1.61 4.08
CA HIS A 98 -0.19 -1.16 2.75
C HIS A 98 -0.87 -2.28 1.97
N GLU A 99 -0.19 -3.42 1.86
CA GLU A 99 -0.66 -4.54 1.05
C GLU A 99 -1.89 -5.24 1.66
N LEU A 100 -1.99 -5.28 3.00
CA LEU A 100 -3.21 -5.81 3.62
C LEU A 100 -4.43 -4.93 3.33
N ALA A 101 -4.27 -3.62 3.25
CA ALA A 101 -5.38 -2.74 2.86
C ALA A 101 -5.87 -3.05 1.44
N HIS A 102 -4.97 -3.36 0.50
CA HIS A 102 -5.33 -3.84 -0.83
C HIS A 102 -6.10 -5.16 -0.77
N LEU A 103 -5.64 -6.15 0.01
CA LEU A 103 -6.38 -7.42 0.17
C LEU A 103 -7.77 -7.23 0.77
N VAL A 104 -7.93 -6.32 1.73
CA VAL A 104 -9.24 -6.00 2.31
C VAL A 104 -10.18 -5.45 1.24
N ARG A 105 -9.71 -4.54 0.39
CA ARG A 105 -10.50 -3.99 -0.72
C ARG A 105 -10.87 -5.08 -1.73
N GLU A 106 -9.89 -5.85 -2.19
CA GLU A 106 -10.13 -6.94 -3.15
C GLU A 106 -11.18 -7.94 -2.65
N ASN A 107 -11.16 -8.24 -1.35
CA ASN A 107 -12.10 -9.15 -0.71
C ASN A 107 -13.47 -8.52 -0.35
N SER A 108 -13.68 -7.26 -0.65
CA SER A 108 -14.94 -6.54 -0.34
C SER A 108 -15.56 -5.92 -1.60
N VAL A 109 -15.08 -4.76 -2.02
CA VAL A 109 -15.62 -4.00 -3.16
C VAL A 109 -14.89 -4.29 -4.48
N GLY A 110 -13.82 -5.08 -4.43
CA GLY A 110 -12.92 -5.32 -5.55
C GLY A 110 -11.94 -4.18 -5.79
N TYR A 111 -10.95 -4.45 -6.64
CA TYR A 111 -9.92 -3.46 -6.98
C TYR A 111 -10.46 -2.37 -7.89
N GLY A 112 -11.49 -2.72 -8.68
CA GLY A 112 -11.99 -1.88 -9.77
C GLY A 112 -11.05 -1.84 -10.97
N ASN A 113 -11.39 -1.05 -11.98
CA ASN A 113 -10.61 -1.00 -13.22
C ASN A 113 -10.44 0.42 -13.79
N THR A 114 -10.97 1.43 -13.12
CA THR A 114 -10.84 2.82 -13.54
C THR A 114 -9.64 3.50 -12.91
N LEU A 115 -9.23 4.65 -13.48
CA LEU A 115 -8.19 5.48 -12.87
C LEU A 115 -8.58 5.92 -11.45
N LEU A 116 -9.87 6.21 -11.21
CA LEU A 116 -10.37 6.55 -9.88
C LEU A 116 -10.19 5.38 -8.90
N ASP A 117 -10.50 4.16 -9.34
CA ASP A 117 -10.36 2.99 -8.48
C ASP A 117 -8.91 2.79 -8.06
N SER A 118 -7.97 2.95 -8.98
CA SER A 118 -6.55 2.86 -8.67
C SER A 118 -6.10 3.98 -7.72
N PHE A 119 -6.54 5.23 -7.95
CA PHE A 119 -6.22 6.33 -7.03
C PHE A 119 -6.75 6.05 -5.62
N VAL A 120 -8.00 5.63 -5.50
CA VAL A 120 -8.61 5.38 -4.19
C VAL A 120 -7.99 4.17 -3.51
N SER A 121 -7.68 3.11 -4.25
CA SER A 121 -7.04 1.92 -3.70
C SER A 121 -5.67 2.27 -3.08
N GLU A 122 -4.80 2.92 -3.86
CA GLU A 122 -3.50 3.37 -3.37
C GLU A 122 -3.64 4.42 -2.25
N GLY A 123 -4.59 5.34 -2.39
CA GLY A 123 -4.86 6.36 -1.39
C GLY A 123 -5.27 5.80 -0.03
N ILE A 124 -6.12 4.75 -0.01
CA ILE A 124 -6.51 4.06 1.23
C ILE A 124 -5.32 3.33 1.83
N SER A 125 -4.55 2.59 1.04
CA SER A 125 -3.37 1.86 1.51
C SER A 125 -2.35 2.80 2.14
N CYS A 126 -2.08 3.93 1.50
CA CYS A 126 -1.23 5.01 2.06
C CYS A 126 -1.82 5.62 3.33
N PHE A 127 -3.15 5.79 3.39
CA PHE A 127 -3.81 6.35 4.56
C PHE A 127 -3.78 5.39 5.76
N VAL A 128 -3.98 4.09 5.52
CA VAL A 128 -3.82 3.03 6.54
C VAL A 128 -2.40 3.03 7.08
N GLU A 129 -1.41 2.99 6.20
CA GLU A 129 0.00 3.05 6.57
C GLU A 129 0.32 4.30 7.41
N LYS A 130 -0.11 5.48 6.97
CA LYS A 130 0.09 6.74 7.68
C LYS A 130 -0.60 6.79 9.03
N SER A 131 -1.79 6.20 9.15
CA SER A 131 -2.56 6.13 10.40
C SER A 131 -1.89 5.23 11.43
N ILE A 132 -1.28 4.13 11.00
CA ILE A 132 -0.58 3.19 11.89
C ILE A 132 0.83 3.71 12.26
N LEU A 133 1.50 4.37 11.34
CA LEU A 133 2.86 4.90 11.47
C LEU A 133 2.90 6.42 11.27
N PRO A 134 2.29 7.22 12.16
CA PRO A 134 2.10 8.66 11.93
C PRO A 134 3.40 9.47 11.85
N LYS A 135 4.48 8.98 12.45
CA LYS A 135 5.79 9.62 12.41
C LYS A 135 6.61 9.29 11.14
N ARG A 136 6.23 8.22 10.41
CA ARG A 136 6.94 7.82 9.20
C ARG A 136 6.69 8.83 8.07
N LYS A 137 7.77 9.21 7.39
CA LYS A 137 7.71 10.01 6.16
C LYS A 137 7.52 9.07 4.98
N ILE A 138 6.33 9.07 4.40
CA ILE A 138 5.99 8.28 3.23
C ILE A 138 6.36 9.07 1.98
N PRO A 139 7.33 8.63 1.16
CA PRO A 139 7.84 9.45 0.05
C PRO A 139 6.80 9.69 -1.05
N TYR A 140 5.95 8.72 -1.33
CA TYR A 140 5.00 8.75 -2.43
C TYR A 140 3.69 9.50 -2.14
N ILE A 141 3.49 10.03 -0.93
CA ILE A 141 2.35 10.92 -0.62
C ILE A 141 2.77 12.37 -0.35
N GLN A 142 4.05 12.70 -0.52
CA GLN A 142 4.51 14.07 -0.35
C GLN A 142 3.86 15.00 -1.38
N LYS A 143 3.63 16.25 -0.97
CA LYS A 143 3.05 17.26 -1.86
C LYS A 143 3.93 17.46 -3.09
N ILE A 144 3.33 17.46 -4.27
CA ILE A 144 4.00 17.65 -5.56
C ILE A 144 3.72 19.04 -6.13
N LYS A 145 4.68 19.56 -6.91
CA LYS A 145 4.46 20.83 -7.62
C LYS A 145 3.26 20.71 -8.55
N SER A 146 2.51 21.80 -8.68
CA SER A 146 1.34 21.86 -9.58
C SER A 146 0.24 20.82 -9.29
N GLU A 147 0.10 20.36 -8.04
CA GLU A 147 -0.92 19.37 -7.64
C GLU A 147 -2.33 19.73 -8.15
N GLN A 148 -2.71 21.01 -8.13
CA GLN A 148 -4.00 21.45 -8.64
C GLN A 148 -4.15 21.23 -10.16
N LYS A 149 -3.10 21.50 -10.96
CA LYS A 149 -3.11 21.25 -12.41
C LYS A 149 -3.18 19.75 -12.70
N LEU A 150 -2.45 18.94 -11.94
CA LEU A 150 -2.48 17.48 -12.05
C LEU A 150 -3.86 16.92 -11.69
N TRP A 151 -4.48 17.46 -10.65
CA TRP A 151 -5.86 17.11 -10.29
C TRP A 151 -6.85 17.47 -11.39
N ALA A 152 -6.76 18.66 -11.98
CA ALA A 152 -7.61 19.08 -13.10
C ALA A 152 -7.47 18.15 -14.33
N LYS A 153 -6.24 17.67 -14.61
CA LYS A 153 -6.01 16.64 -15.64
C LYS A 153 -6.65 15.32 -15.26
N ALA A 154 -6.45 14.87 -14.01
CA ALA A 154 -6.97 13.61 -13.51
C ALA A 154 -8.50 13.55 -13.54
N LYS A 155 -9.20 14.63 -13.15
CA LYS A 155 -10.67 14.70 -13.13
C LYS A 155 -11.31 14.30 -14.46
N LYS A 156 -10.68 14.65 -15.59
CA LYS A 156 -11.18 14.32 -16.94
C LYS A 156 -11.06 12.83 -17.28
N LEU A 157 -10.26 12.09 -16.51
CA LEU A 157 -9.88 10.70 -16.80
C LEU A 157 -10.33 9.71 -15.73
N LEU A 158 -10.92 10.17 -14.62
CA LEU A 158 -11.26 9.33 -13.46
C LEU A 158 -12.05 8.07 -13.82
N GLY A 159 -13.01 8.18 -14.74
CA GLY A 159 -13.82 7.05 -15.21
C GLY A 159 -13.18 6.19 -16.31
N LYS A 160 -11.97 6.52 -16.78
CA LYS A 160 -11.33 5.78 -17.86
C LYS A 160 -10.77 4.45 -17.37
N ILE A 161 -11.07 3.37 -18.11
CA ILE A 161 -10.51 2.03 -17.91
C ILE A 161 -9.14 1.94 -18.60
N LYS A 162 -9.01 2.52 -19.80
CA LYS A 162 -7.74 2.56 -20.53
C LYS A 162 -6.98 3.84 -20.17
N TYR A 163 -5.95 3.73 -19.36
CA TYR A 163 -5.01 4.79 -18.98
C TYR A 163 -3.60 4.20 -18.81
N ASN A 164 -2.59 5.04 -18.89
CA ASN A 164 -1.22 4.60 -18.68
C ASN A 164 -0.90 4.55 -17.18
N HIS A 165 -1.06 3.36 -16.57
CA HIS A 165 -0.81 3.15 -15.15
C HIS A 165 0.61 3.55 -14.75
N SER A 166 1.62 3.13 -15.53
CA SER A 166 3.02 3.43 -15.22
C SER A 166 3.32 4.94 -15.25
N GLU A 167 2.65 5.71 -16.11
CA GLU A 167 2.78 7.16 -16.12
C GLU A 167 2.22 7.79 -14.84
N TRP A 168 1.05 7.34 -14.37
CA TRP A 168 0.41 7.89 -13.18
C TRP A 168 1.12 7.51 -11.88
N PHE A 169 1.60 6.27 -11.77
CA PHE A 169 2.10 5.74 -10.50
C PHE A 169 3.62 5.67 -10.41
N PHE A 170 4.31 5.48 -11.54
CA PHE A 170 5.77 5.28 -11.57
C PHE A 170 6.54 6.34 -12.35
N GLY A 171 5.84 7.36 -12.88
CA GLY A 171 6.50 8.47 -13.57
C GLY A 171 7.20 8.08 -14.86
N SER A 172 6.76 7.02 -15.55
CA SER A 172 7.34 6.56 -16.82
C SER A 172 7.01 7.44 -18.02
N GLY A 173 6.40 8.59 -17.82
CA GLY A 173 5.97 9.52 -18.86
C GLY A 173 6.18 10.98 -18.48
N LYS A 174 5.18 11.82 -18.76
CA LYS A 174 5.22 13.27 -18.51
C LYS A 174 4.78 13.69 -17.10
N LEU A 175 4.24 12.76 -16.31
CA LEU A 175 3.80 13.05 -14.95
C LEU A 175 4.95 12.89 -13.95
N PRO A 176 4.96 13.68 -12.87
CA PRO A 176 5.86 13.42 -11.74
C PRO A 176 5.65 12.02 -11.18
N ASN A 177 6.74 11.40 -10.74
CA ASN A 177 6.66 10.11 -10.07
C ASN A 177 5.68 10.17 -8.89
N TRP A 178 4.92 9.08 -8.70
CA TRP A 178 3.94 8.90 -7.61
C TRP A 178 2.73 9.86 -7.66
N THR A 179 2.44 10.48 -8.81
CA THR A 179 1.27 11.36 -8.96
C THR A 179 -0.02 10.66 -8.53
N GLY A 180 -0.21 9.39 -8.93
CA GLY A 180 -1.40 8.60 -8.57
C GLY A 180 -1.54 8.35 -7.08
N TYR A 181 -0.45 7.96 -6.41
CA TYR A 181 -0.41 7.80 -4.94
C TYR A 181 -0.79 9.10 -4.23
N ARG A 182 -0.17 10.20 -4.64
CA ARG A 182 -0.42 11.51 -4.01
C ARG A 182 -1.85 11.98 -4.20
N LEU A 183 -2.40 11.90 -5.40
CA LEU A 183 -3.78 12.31 -5.67
C LEU A 183 -4.79 11.37 -5.00
N GLY A 184 -4.51 10.07 -4.98
CA GLY A 184 -5.31 9.09 -4.24
C GLY A 184 -5.35 9.39 -2.75
N TYR A 185 -4.17 9.63 -2.15
CA TYR A 185 -4.07 10.03 -0.75
C TYR A 185 -4.85 11.34 -0.47
N LEU A 186 -4.77 12.34 -1.36
CA LEU A 186 -5.51 13.59 -1.23
C LEU A 186 -7.03 13.36 -1.20
N ILE A 187 -7.56 12.50 -2.07
CA ILE A 187 -8.99 12.15 -2.08
C ILE A 187 -9.39 11.55 -0.74
N VAL A 188 -8.65 10.55 -0.26
CA VAL A 188 -8.95 9.83 0.98
C VAL A 188 -8.78 10.75 2.20
N GLU A 189 -7.73 11.55 2.26
CA GLU A 189 -7.51 12.52 3.33
C GLU A 189 -8.65 13.55 3.42
N LYS A 190 -9.11 14.07 2.28
CA LYS A 190 -10.24 15.01 2.24
C LYS A 190 -11.54 14.34 2.67
N PHE A 191 -11.75 13.09 2.28
CA PHE A 191 -12.89 12.31 2.70
C PHE A 191 -12.92 12.09 4.22
N THR A 192 -11.82 11.61 4.79
CA THR A 192 -11.73 11.29 6.23
C THR A 192 -11.77 12.52 7.13
N LYS A 193 -11.33 13.69 6.66
CA LYS A 193 -11.50 14.96 7.38
C LYS A 193 -12.96 15.41 7.50
N ARG A 194 -13.85 14.88 6.69
CA ARG A 194 -15.29 15.24 6.65
C ARG A 194 -16.21 14.16 7.18
N ASN A 195 -15.70 12.95 7.34
CA ASN A 195 -16.50 11.78 7.69
C ASN A 195 -15.80 11.03 8.82
N ILE A 196 -16.50 10.83 9.92
CA ILE A 196 -16.01 9.97 11.00
C ILE A 196 -16.17 8.53 10.54
N ILE A 197 -15.05 7.85 10.30
CA ILE A 197 -15.04 6.50 9.74
C ILE A 197 -13.84 5.72 10.25
N SER A 198 -14.02 4.45 10.55
CA SER A 198 -12.91 3.54 10.89
C SER A 198 -12.10 3.14 9.65
N LEU A 199 -10.84 2.72 9.85
CA LEU A 199 -10.01 2.18 8.75
C LEU A 199 -10.66 0.95 8.10
N ALA A 200 -11.36 0.14 8.90
CA ALA A 200 -12.05 -1.04 8.42
C ALA A 200 -13.21 -0.70 7.48
N GLU A 201 -14.01 0.29 7.80
CA GLU A 201 -15.12 0.76 6.96
C GLU A 201 -14.59 1.48 5.71
N LEU A 202 -13.64 2.41 5.89
CA LEU A 202 -13.00 3.14 4.79
C LEU A 202 -12.48 2.18 3.70
N SER A 203 -11.81 1.10 4.10
CA SER A 203 -11.23 0.12 3.17
C SER A 203 -12.29 -0.65 2.36
N ARG A 204 -13.56 -0.59 2.75
CA ARG A 204 -14.69 -1.30 2.12
C ARG A 204 -15.65 -0.39 1.36
N LEU A 205 -15.37 0.92 1.32
CA LEU A 205 -16.19 1.86 0.56
C LEU A 205 -15.87 1.85 -0.93
N ASN A 206 -16.89 2.12 -1.75
CA ASN A 206 -16.70 2.32 -3.19
C ASN A 206 -15.91 3.60 -3.48
N SER A 207 -15.12 3.58 -4.52
CA SER A 207 -14.29 4.71 -4.94
C SER A 207 -15.11 5.96 -5.25
N LYS A 208 -16.28 5.79 -5.84
CA LYS A 208 -17.20 6.90 -6.17
C LYS A 208 -17.74 7.58 -4.91
N ASP A 209 -18.08 6.81 -3.88
CA ASP A 209 -18.59 7.36 -2.61
C ASP A 209 -17.51 8.15 -1.87
N ILE A 210 -16.28 7.65 -1.87
CA ILE A 210 -15.12 8.35 -1.30
C ILE A 210 -14.85 9.66 -2.07
N LEU A 211 -14.84 9.62 -3.40
CA LEU A 211 -14.66 10.84 -4.20
C LEU A 211 -15.75 11.87 -3.92
N LYS A 212 -17.02 11.45 -3.94
CA LYS A 212 -18.18 12.33 -3.63
C LYS A 212 -18.04 12.94 -2.24
N GLY A 213 -17.78 12.15 -1.23
CA GLY A 213 -17.64 12.61 0.16
C GLY A 213 -16.38 13.47 0.39
N SER A 214 -15.36 13.37 -0.45
CA SER A 214 -14.17 14.24 -0.40
C SER A 214 -14.44 15.69 -0.81
N LYS A 215 -15.52 15.94 -1.57
CA LYS A 215 -15.88 17.23 -2.18
C LYS A 215 -14.77 17.83 -3.07
N LEU A 216 -14.05 16.99 -3.77
CA LEU A 216 -13.02 17.39 -4.75
C LEU A 216 -13.54 17.47 -6.20
N LEU A 217 -14.81 17.11 -6.45
CA LEU A 217 -15.45 17.23 -7.75
C LEU A 217 -15.75 18.69 -8.09
#